data_98355fd513a9e7e2b9c692696d046ede
#
_entry.id   98355fd513a9e7e2b9c692696d046ede
#
_cell.length_a   1.000
_cell.length_b   1.000
_cell.length_c   1.000
_cell.angle_alpha   90.00
_cell.angle_beta   90.00
_cell.angle_gamma   90.00
#
_symmetry.space_group_name_H-M   'P 1'
#
loop_
_entity.id
_entity.type
_entity.pdbx_description
1 polymer ?
#
loop_
_entity_poly.entity_id
_entity_poly.type
_entity_poly.pdbx_seq_one_letter_code
_entity_poly.pdbx_strand_id
1 'polypeptide(L)'
;METSSPETIKSMADRSIPIAQPSIISLAKLRLKDSGELALLDKAASNTGLFYLDLRGVAEGERVLAHLPDIYAVVEKYFSQPKEAKAKDTRFDIKASQDLGYKRGYGSESFEVRTPE
;
A
#
# COMPACT_ATOMS: atom_id res chain seq x y z
N MET A 1 -18.85 -15.10 21.75
CA MET A 1 -17.96 -14.20 21.00
C MET A 1 -16.58 -14.27 21.62
N GLU A 2 -15.68 -15.00 21.02
CA GLU A 2 -14.28 -14.95 21.44
C GLU A 2 -13.70 -13.62 21.01
N THR A 3 -13.43 -12.76 21.99
CA THR A 3 -12.56 -11.61 21.78
C THR A 3 -11.15 -12.16 21.63
N SER A 4 -10.72 -12.36 20.39
CA SER A 4 -9.34 -12.68 20.08
C SER A 4 -8.46 -11.57 20.67
N SER A 5 -7.62 -11.92 21.65
CA SER A 5 -6.61 -11.00 22.16
C SER A 5 -5.69 -10.55 21.02
N PRO A 6 -5.31 -9.28 20.94
CA PRO A 6 -4.42 -8.82 19.88
C PRO A 6 -3.11 -9.62 19.92
N GLU A 7 -2.68 -10.07 18.77
CA GLU A 7 -1.37 -10.69 18.64
C GLU A 7 -0.28 -9.69 19.06
N THR A 8 0.73 -10.17 19.75
CA THR A 8 1.86 -9.35 20.20
C THR A 8 3.19 -9.97 19.79
N ILE A 9 4.14 -9.13 19.47
CA ILE A 9 5.53 -9.53 19.26
C ILE A 9 6.39 -9.01 20.41
N LYS A 10 7.37 -9.79 20.84
CA LYS A 10 8.38 -9.32 21.80
C LYS A 10 9.47 -8.57 21.02
N SER A 11 9.72 -7.32 21.43
CA SER A 11 10.85 -6.57 20.92
C SER A 11 12.15 -7.02 21.58
N MET A 12 13.30 -6.67 20.99
CA MET A 12 14.62 -6.93 21.57
C MET A 12 14.82 -6.28 22.96
N ALA A 13 13.98 -5.35 23.34
CA ALA A 13 13.98 -4.68 24.65
C ALA A 13 12.99 -5.32 25.66
N ASP A 14 12.56 -6.54 25.41
CA ASP A 14 11.60 -7.31 26.24
C ASP A 14 10.25 -6.59 26.47
N ARG A 15 9.85 -5.76 25.55
CA ARG A 15 8.54 -5.10 25.52
C ARG A 15 7.61 -5.85 24.58
N SER A 16 6.39 -6.15 25.02
CA SER A 16 5.35 -6.62 24.11
C SER A 16 4.76 -5.43 23.35
N ILE A 17 4.80 -5.54 22.02
CA ILE A 17 4.26 -4.52 21.12
C ILE A 17 2.98 -5.07 20.51
N PRO A 18 1.81 -4.40 20.67
CA PRO A 18 0.59 -4.86 20.04
C PRO A 18 0.71 -4.77 18.51
N ILE A 19 0.27 -5.82 17.81
CA ILE A 19 0.23 -5.86 16.35
C ILE A 19 -1.11 -5.33 15.89
N ALA A 20 -1.11 -4.31 15.03
CA ALA A 20 -2.33 -3.84 14.39
C ALA A 20 -2.92 -4.92 13.48
N GLN A 21 -4.22 -5.13 13.57
CA GLN A 21 -4.98 -6.05 12.73
C GLN A 21 -5.99 -5.26 11.88
N PRO A 22 -5.56 -4.68 10.74
CA PRO A 22 -6.47 -3.97 9.86
C PRO A 22 -7.56 -4.89 9.31
N SER A 23 -8.78 -4.39 9.17
CA SER A 23 -9.88 -5.12 8.56
C SER A 23 -9.58 -5.47 7.10
N ILE A 24 -10.08 -6.60 6.64
CA ILE A 24 -10.03 -7.01 5.23
C ILE A 24 -11.38 -6.69 4.60
N ILE A 25 -11.37 -5.84 3.58
CA ILE A 25 -12.56 -5.40 2.85
C ILE A 25 -12.60 -6.09 1.49
N SER A 26 -13.71 -6.73 1.17
CA SER A 26 -13.90 -7.42 -0.11
C SER A 26 -14.40 -6.48 -1.19
N LEU A 27 -13.61 -6.28 -2.25
CA LEU A 27 -14.03 -5.51 -3.42
C LEU A 27 -15.28 -6.13 -4.09
N ALA A 28 -15.35 -7.46 -4.15
CA ALA A 28 -16.49 -8.16 -4.73
C ALA A 28 -17.80 -7.84 -3.99
N LYS A 29 -17.78 -7.86 -2.66
CA LYS A 29 -18.96 -7.51 -1.83
C LYS A 29 -19.31 -6.02 -1.94
N LEU A 30 -18.32 -5.13 -1.97
CA LEU A 30 -18.58 -3.70 -2.17
C LEU A 30 -19.28 -3.42 -3.51
N ARG A 31 -18.89 -4.09 -4.58
CA ARG A 31 -19.54 -3.98 -5.90
C ARG A 31 -20.99 -4.44 -5.88
N LEU A 32 -21.32 -5.42 -5.07
CA LEU A 32 -22.68 -5.89 -4.84
C LEU A 32 -23.47 -5.01 -3.86
N LYS A 33 -22.85 -3.93 -3.35
CA LYS A 33 -23.42 -3.04 -2.35
C LYS A 33 -23.88 -3.77 -1.07
N ASP A 34 -23.10 -4.79 -0.68
CA ASP A 34 -23.35 -5.51 0.57
C ASP A 34 -23.30 -4.57 1.76
N SER A 35 -24.38 -4.52 2.53
CA SER A 35 -24.52 -3.55 3.62
C SER A 35 -23.55 -3.82 4.79
N GLY A 36 -23.25 -5.09 5.05
CA GLY A 36 -22.28 -5.48 6.08
C GLY A 36 -20.87 -5.05 5.70
N GLU A 37 -20.50 -5.22 4.44
CA GLU A 37 -19.18 -4.81 3.94
C GLU A 37 -19.03 -3.29 3.91
N LEU A 38 -20.07 -2.56 3.53
CA LEU A 38 -20.09 -1.10 3.59
C LEU A 38 -19.92 -0.58 5.01
N ALA A 39 -20.61 -1.19 5.99
CA ALA A 39 -20.46 -0.84 7.39
C ALA A 39 -19.05 -1.15 7.93
N LEU A 40 -18.45 -2.26 7.49
CA LEU A 40 -17.08 -2.64 7.85
C LEU A 40 -16.07 -1.64 7.27
N LEU A 41 -16.25 -1.21 6.04
CA LEU A 41 -15.42 -0.19 5.40
C LEU A 41 -15.50 1.14 6.15
N ASP A 42 -16.71 1.60 6.47
CA ASP A 42 -16.93 2.83 7.21
C ASP A 42 -16.24 2.79 8.58
N LYS A 43 -16.40 1.70 9.31
CA LYS A 43 -15.75 1.48 10.59
C LYS A 43 -14.22 1.46 10.47
N ALA A 44 -13.68 0.78 9.48
CA ALA A 44 -12.23 0.73 9.25
C ALA A 44 -11.68 2.12 8.94
N ALA A 45 -12.32 2.87 8.06
CA ALA A 45 -11.91 4.22 7.69
C ALA A 45 -12.00 5.19 8.87
N SER A 46 -13.05 5.08 9.71
CA SER A 46 -13.25 5.99 10.83
C SER A 46 -12.35 5.69 12.04
N ASN A 47 -12.03 4.44 12.30
CA ASN A 47 -11.26 4.03 13.50
C ASN A 47 -9.77 3.94 13.23
N THR A 48 -9.35 3.00 12.38
CA THR A 48 -7.92 2.76 12.10
C THR A 48 -7.37 3.62 10.98
N GLY A 49 -8.22 4.09 10.08
CA GLY A 49 -7.84 4.89 8.92
C GLY A 49 -7.19 4.09 7.79
N LEU A 50 -7.06 2.76 7.93
CA LEU A 50 -6.50 1.87 6.93
C LEU A 50 -7.14 0.48 6.98
N PHE A 51 -7.07 -0.22 5.84
CA PHE A 51 -7.61 -1.57 5.68
C PHE A 51 -6.89 -2.31 4.55
N TYR A 52 -7.02 -3.62 4.50
CA TYR A 52 -6.64 -4.44 3.37
C TYR A 52 -7.81 -4.55 2.40
N LEU A 53 -7.55 -4.41 1.10
CA LEU A 53 -8.54 -4.63 0.05
C LEU A 53 -8.34 -6.00 -0.58
N ASP A 54 -9.34 -6.88 -0.43
CA ASP A 54 -9.35 -8.17 -1.11
C ASP A 54 -9.84 -8.00 -2.54
N LEU A 55 -8.95 -8.19 -3.50
CA LEU A 55 -9.21 -8.00 -4.93
C LEU A 55 -9.77 -9.23 -5.62
N ARG A 56 -9.88 -10.37 -4.92
CA ARG A 56 -10.36 -11.63 -5.49
C ARG A 56 -11.85 -11.58 -5.78
N GLY A 57 -12.29 -12.36 -6.77
CA GLY A 57 -13.72 -12.52 -7.08
C GLY A 57 -14.30 -11.46 -8.02
N VAL A 58 -13.50 -10.53 -8.51
CA VAL A 58 -13.88 -9.57 -9.56
C VAL A 58 -12.81 -9.53 -10.64
N ALA A 59 -13.21 -9.44 -11.90
CA ALA A 59 -12.31 -9.57 -13.05
C ALA A 59 -11.17 -8.52 -13.02
N GLU A 60 -11.48 -7.29 -12.66
CA GLU A 60 -10.50 -6.21 -12.57
C GLU A 60 -9.50 -6.46 -11.44
N GLY A 61 -9.97 -6.93 -10.29
CA GLY A 61 -9.13 -7.29 -9.15
C GLY A 61 -8.20 -8.45 -9.46
N GLU A 62 -8.70 -9.49 -10.11
CA GLU A 62 -7.91 -10.64 -10.54
C GLU A 62 -6.81 -10.24 -11.54
N ARG A 63 -7.10 -9.31 -12.45
CA ARG A 63 -6.09 -8.76 -13.36
C ARG A 63 -4.98 -8.00 -12.62
N VAL A 64 -5.34 -7.19 -11.64
CA VAL A 64 -4.33 -6.51 -10.79
C VAL A 64 -3.46 -7.53 -10.09
N LEU A 65 -4.05 -8.56 -9.47
CA LEU A 65 -3.29 -9.62 -8.79
C LEU A 65 -2.35 -10.37 -9.74
N ALA A 66 -2.80 -10.64 -10.97
CA ALA A 66 -1.99 -11.31 -11.99
C ALA A 66 -0.76 -10.48 -12.42
N HIS A 67 -0.86 -9.15 -12.39
CA HIS A 67 0.24 -8.26 -12.76
C HIS A 67 1.22 -7.93 -11.62
N LEU A 68 0.87 -8.24 -10.37
CA LEU A 68 1.73 -7.90 -9.22
C LEU A 68 3.15 -8.46 -9.33
N PRO A 69 3.39 -9.73 -9.73
CA PRO A 69 4.75 -10.24 -9.86
C PRO A 69 5.60 -9.44 -10.86
N ASP A 70 5.01 -9.02 -11.97
CA ASP A 70 5.68 -8.23 -13.01
C ASP A 70 5.98 -6.81 -12.50
N ILE A 71 5.04 -6.21 -11.75
CA ILE A 71 5.22 -4.90 -11.13
C ILE A 71 6.39 -4.95 -10.13
N TYR A 72 6.42 -5.95 -9.26
CA TYR A 72 7.51 -6.11 -8.30
C TYR A 72 8.87 -6.34 -8.98
N ALA A 73 8.90 -7.12 -10.05
CA ALA A 73 10.12 -7.37 -10.81
C ALA A 73 10.66 -6.08 -11.46
N VAL A 74 9.79 -5.24 -12.02
CA VAL A 74 10.16 -3.93 -12.60
C VAL A 74 10.68 -2.99 -11.50
N VAL A 75 10.00 -2.91 -10.37
CA VAL A 75 10.41 -2.07 -9.23
C VAL A 75 11.76 -2.51 -8.69
N GLU A 76 11.96 -3.80 -8.48
CA GLU A 76 13.25 -4.34 -8.03
C GLU A 76 14.37 -4.03 -9.02
N LYS A 77 14.14 -4.25 -10.30
CA LYS A 77 15.10 -3.93 -11.36
C LYS A 77 15.47 -2.45 -11.37
N TYR A 78 14.48 -1.58 -11.23
CA TYR A 78 14.72 -0.14 -11.19
C TYR A 78 15.58 0.27 -9.99
N PHE A 79 15.19 -0.13 -8.78
CA PHE A 79 15.90 0.27 -7.57
C PHE A 79 17.26 -0.43 -7.36
N SER A 80 17.51 -1.53 -8.07
CA SER A 80 18.81 -2.20 -8.08
C SER A 80 19.87 -1.51 -8.97
N GLN A 81 19.49 -0.51 -9.75
CA GLN A 81 20.43 0.26 -10.56
C GLN A 81 21.39 1.07 -9.68
N PRO A 82 22.60 1.42 -10.20
CA PRO A 82 23.50 2.33 -9.52
C PRO A 82 22.82 3.67 -9.20
N LYS A 83 23.17 4.26 -8.07
CA LYS A 83 22.63 5.55 -7.62
C LYS A 83 22.73 6.63 -8.69
N GLU A 84 23.85 6.68 -9.41
CA GLU A 84 24.12 7.66 -10.45
C GLU A 84 23.15 7.53 -11.64
N ALA A 85 22.73 6.31 -11.96
CA ALA A 85 21.74 6.07 -13.00
C ALA A 85 20.34 6.54 -12.56
N LYS A 86 19.93 6.22 -11.33
CA LYS A 86 18.64 6.65 -10.77
C LYS A 86 18.53 8.16 -10.59
N ALA A 87 19.63 8.80 -10.19
CA ALA A 87 19.66 10.25 -9.99
C ALA A 87 19.41 11.06 -11.28
N LYS A 88 19.59 10.47 -12.45
CA LYS A 88 19.24 11.10 -13.75
C LYS A 88 17.74 11.26 -13.96
N ASP A 89 16.92 10.50 -13.23
CA ASP A 89 15.46 10.52 -13.33
C ASP A 89 14.81 11.57 -12.42
N THR A 90 15.59 12.31 -11.66
CA THR A 90 15.11 13.42 -10.85
C THR A 90 14.78 14.61 -11.74
N ARG A 91 13.67 15.26 -11.50
CA ARG A 91 13.27 16.49 -12.20
C ARG A 91 12.38 17.36 -11.30
N PHE A 92 12.48 18.65 -11.50
CA PHE A 92 11.60 19.61 -10.84
C PHE A 92 10.50 20.08 -11.81
N ASP A 93 9.25 19.99 -11.38
CA ASP A 93 8.09 20.54 -12.11
C ASP A 93 7.72 21.90 -11.52
N ILE A 94 8.07 22.97 -12.23
CA ILE A 94 7.82 24.35 -11.79
C ILE A 94 6.32 24.62 -11.61
N LYS A 95 5.45 24.08 -12.46
CA LYS A 95 4.02 24.30 -12.40
C LYS A 95 3.37 23.66 -11.16
N ALA A 96 3.86 22.50 -10.78
CA ALA A 96 3.38 21.78 -9.61
C ALA A 96 4.14 22.14 -8.33
N SER A 97 5.24 22.90 -8.43
CA SER A 97 6.19 23.15 -7.33
C SER A 97 6.63 21.86 -6.63
N GLN A 98 6.88 20.82 -7.41
CA GLN A 98 7.19 19.47 -6.92
C GLN A 98 8.41 18.91 -7.60
N ASP A 99 9.23 18.22 -6.80
CA ASP A 99 10.26 17.34 -7.31
C ASP A 99 9.63 16.00 -7.67
N LEU A 100 9.79 15.59 -8.92
CA LEU A 100 9.31 14.31 -9.45
C LEU A 100 10.46 13.37 -9.77
N GLY A 101 10.13 12.12 -10.01
CA GLY A 101 11.07 11.09 -10.36
C GLY A 101 11.73 10.44 -9.14
N TYR A 102 12.96 10.02 -9.30
CA TYR A 102 13.70 9.34 -8.24
C TYR A 102 14.06 10.27 -7.09
N LYS A 103 13.77 9.81 -5.87
CA LYS A 103 14.13 10.50 -4.63
C LYS A 103 14.83 9.55 -3.67
N ARG A 104 15.76 10.09 -2.91
CA ARG A 104 16.42 9.37 -1.81
C ARG A 104 16.19 10.14 -0.51
N GLY A 105 15.42 9.53 0.39
CA GLY A 105 15.25 10.01 1.76
C GLY A 105 16.17 9.31 2.75
N TYR A 106 15.95 9.53 4.04
CA TYR A 106 16.66 8.84 5.11
C TYR A 106 16.33 7.34 5.11
N GLY A 107 17.25 6.53 4.57
CA GLY A 107 17.14 5.06 4.54
C GLY A 107 16.12 4.50 3.57
N SER A 108 15.48 5.32 2.73
CA SER A 108 14.50 4.87 1.74
C SER A 108 14.74 5.51 0.37
N GLU A 109 14.30 4.81 -0.66
CA GLU A 109 14.28 5.29 -2.04
C GLU A 109 12.83 5.27 -2.54
N SER A 110 12.44 6.24 -3.33
CA SER A 110 11.12 6.33 -3.94
C SER A 110 11.17 6.90 -5.34
N PHE A 111 10.14 6.67 -6.10
CA PHE A 111 9.93 7.28 -7.40
C PHE A 111 8.55 7.91 -7.45
N GLU A 112 8.48 9.21 -7.71
CA GLU A 112 7.23 9.94 -7.77
C GLU A 112 6.89 10.34 -9.21
N VAL A 113 5.66 10.10 -9.59
CA VAL A 113 5.11 10.49 -10.89
C VAL A 113 3.92 11.42 -10.69
N ARG A 114 3.75 12.33 -11.64
CA ARG A 114 2.53 13.11 -11.71
C ARG A 114 1.45 12.26 -12.37
N THR A 115 0.31 12.10 -11.71
CA THR A 115 -0.88 11.55 -12.33
C THR A 115 -1.41 12.54 -13.36
N PRO A 116 -1.73 12.13 -14.59
CA PRO A 116 -2.46 12.98 -15.52
C PRO A 116 -3.82 13.36 -14.93
N GLU A 117 -4.20 14.64 -15.04
CA GLU A 117 -5.55 15.10 -14.75
C GLU A 117 -6.53 14.60 -15.80
#